data_3fa308484bb79845ffc0f07bd262aeae
#
_entry.id   3fa308484bb79845ffc0f07bd262aeae
#
_cell.length_a   1.000
_cell.length_b   1.000
_cell.length_c   1.000
_cell.angle_alpha   90.00
_cell.angle_beta   90.00
_cell.angle_gamma   90.00
#
_symmetry.space_group_name_H-M   'P 1'
#
loop_
_entity.id
_entity.type
_entity.pdbx_description
1 polymer ?
#
loop_
_entity_poly.entity_id
_entity_poly.type
_entity_poly.pdbx_seq_one_letter_code
_entity_poly.pdbx_strand_id
1 'polypeptide(L)'
;GMIDFSKNIHGDDMTADKTKYGTTKLRYLDGADSNEIKQAIIDNGSVTASYATSNKCFNNAGTTYFMPQSYDGDYVGHTISIVGWNDNLNRYRFSNGTGVLPQNNGAWLVRNSWGDNNTMGGYFWLSYEDKYIFGEKYSPNFTIDEVTEITDDMTMLQDERYGATYSFNYVDSNDITFIN
;
A
#
# COMPACT_ATOMS: atom_id res chain seq x y z
N GLY A 1 0.82 -15.86 3.58
CA GLY A 1 0.86 -15.93 5.04
C GLY A 1 1.39 -14.63 5.59
N MET A 2 0.75 -14.06 6.61
CA MET A 2 1.31 -12.89 7.31
C MET A 2 2.56 -13.31 8.07
N ILE A 3 3.65 -12.55 7.90
CA ILE A 3 4.82 -12.69 8.74
C ILE A 3 4.44 -12.20 10.14
N ASP A 4 4.54 -13.07 11.13
CA ASP A 4 4.32 -12.70 12.52
C ASP A 4 5.57 -11.97 13.07
N PHE A 5 5.54 -10.65 13.02
CA PHE A 5 6.63 -9.80 13.53
C PHE A 5 6.76 -9.81 15.07
N SER A 6 5.88 -10.50 15.79
CA SER A 6 6.02 -10.67 17.25
C SER A 6 7.11 -11.68 17.63
N LYS A 7 7.53 -12.51 16.68
CA LYS A 7 8.68 -13.41 16.85
C LYS A 7 9.94 -12.69 16.39
N ASN A 8 11.00 -12.72 17.19
CA ASN A 8 12.34 -12.34 16.75
C ASN A 8 12.76 -13.32 15.64
N ILE A 9 12.45 -12.99 14.39
CA ILE A 9 12.84 -13.78 13.24
C ILE A 9 14.31 -13.44 12.98
N HIS A 10 15.20 -14.33 13.32
CA HIS A 10 16.59 -14.28 12.87
C HIS A 10 16.61 -14.61 11.37
N GLY A 11 17.54 -13.99 10.60
CA GLY A 11 17.62 -14.18 9.15
C GLY A 11 17.65 -15.66 8.69
N ASP A 12 18.13 -16.56 9.54
CA ASP A 12 18.15 -17.99 9.27
C ASP A 12 16.76 -18.65 9.31
N ASP A 13 15.80 -18.07 10.05
CA ASP A 13 14.43 -18.58 10.14
C ASP A 13 13.61 -18.23 8.88
N MET A 14 14.03 -17.23 8.11
CA MET A 14 13.38 -16.85 6.86
C MET A 14 13.66 -17.84 5.71
N THR A 15 14.62 -18.73 5.86
CA THR A 15 14.93 -19.76 4.86
C THR A 15 14.03 -20.99 4.96
N ALA A 16 13.27 -21.14 6.04
CA ALA A 16 12.45 -22.33 6.31
C ALA A 16 11.08 -22.29 5.59
N ASP A 17 10.52 -21.11 5.35
CA ASP A 17 9.27 -20.94 4.59
C ASP A 17 9.62 -20.56 3.15
N LYS A 18 9.76 -21.54 2.29
CA LYS A 18 9.88 -21.31 0.85
C LYS A 18 8.67 -20.51 0.39
N THR A 19 8.92 -19.32 -0.16
CA THR A 19 7.88 -18.52 -0.81
C THR A 19 7.26 -19.35 -1.92
N LYS A 20 5.97 -19.70 -1.76
CA LYS A 20 5.27 -20.56 -2.72
C LYS A 20 4.78 -19.79 -3.95
N TYR A 21 4.69 -18.47 -3.85
CA TYR A 21 4.13 -17.62 -4.90
C TYR A 21 5.04 -16.44 -5.17
N GLY A 22 5.23 -16.13 -6.42
CA GLY A 22 5.95 -14.95 -6.90
C GLY A 22 5.08 -14.10 -7.81
N THR A 23 5.37 -12.81 -7.84
CA THR A 23 4.74 -11.88 -8.77
C THR A 23 5.40 -12.03 -10.14
N THR A 24 4.60 -12.31 -11.17
CA THR A 24 5.07 -12.46 -12.55
C THR A 24 4.77 -11.22 -13.38
N LYS A 25 3.76 -10.44 -12.99
CA LYS A 25 3.40 -9.21 -13.68
C LYS A 25 2.96 -8.15 -12.69
N LEU A 26 3.60 -6.99 -12.80
CA LEU A 26 3.35 -5.82 -11.99
C LEU A 26 3.07 -4.64 -12.91
N ARG A 27 2.02 -3.86 -12.59
CA ARG A 27 1.62 -2.69 -13.35
C ARG A 27 1.70 -1.44 -12.47
N TYR A 28 2.46 -0.44 -12.93
CA TYR A 28 2.50 0.88 -12.29
C TYR A 28 1.27 1.69 -12.69
N LEU A 29 0.78 2.50 -11.76
CA LEU A 29 -0.45 3.25 -11.89
C LEU A 29 -0.20 4.75 -11.72
N ASP A 30 -0.91 5.56 -12.52
CA ASP A 30 -0.95 7.01 -12.30
C ASP A 30 -1.86 7.32 -11.10
N GLY A 31 -1.29 7.80 -10.02
CA GLY A 31 -2.04 8.17 -8.82
C GLY A 31 -2.99 9.36 -9.01
N ALA A 32 -2.84 10.15 -10.07
CA ALA A 32 -3.75 11.22 -10.41
C ALA A 32 -5.04 10.71 -11.08
N ASP A 33 -5.03 9.50 -11.66
CA ASP A 33 -6.22 8.90 -12.26
C ASP A 33 -6.94 7.96 -11.27
N SER A 34 -7.93 8.51 -10.56
CA SER A 34 -8.74 7.73 -9.62
C SER A 34 -9.54 6.60 -10.27
N ASN A 35 -9.88 6.68 -11.56
CA ASN A 35 -10.59 5.62 -12.25
C ASN A 35 -9.66 4.45 -12.56
N GLU A 36 -8.41 4.72 -12.92
CA GLU A 36 -7.39 3.69 -13.09
C GLU A 36 -7.16 2.93 -11.77
N ILE A 37 -7.03 3.66 -10.65
CA ILE A 37 -6.88 3.07 -9.32
C ILE A 37 -8.10 2.19 -8.97
N LYS A 38 -9.32 2.69 -9.17
CA LYS A 38 -10.55 1.93 -8.90
C LYS A 38 -10.65 0.69 -9.77
N GLN A 39 -10.29 0.79 -11.06
CA GLN A 39 -10.29 -0.36 -11.96
C GLN A 39 -9.27 -1.40 -11.54
N ALA A 40 -8.06 -1.00 -11.14
CA ALA A 40 -7.06 -1.91 -10.64
C ALA A 40 -7.51 -2.66 -9.37
N ILE A 41 -8.25 -1.99 -8.47
CA ILE A 41 -8.84 -2.63 -7.29
C ILE A 41 -9.92 -3.66 -7.70
N ILE A 42 -10.75 -3.35 -8.71
CA ILE A 42 -11.75 -4.28 -9.22
C ILE A 42 -11.09 -5.52 -9.81
N ASP A 43 -10.06 -5.32 -10.62
CA ASP A 43 -9.39 -6.38 -11.36
C ASP A 43 -8.54 -7.29 -10.44
N ASN A 44 -7.81 -6.69 -9.47
CA ASN A 44 -6.74 -7.37 -8.75
C ASN A 44 -6.94 -7.37 -7.21
N GLY A 45 -8.00 -6.75 -6.71
CA GLY A 45 -8.35 -6.70 -5.28
C GLY A 45 -7.61 -5.62 -4.49
N SER A 46 -6.46 -5.13 -4.94
CA SER A 46 -5.72 -4.10 -4.22
C SER A 46 -4.75 -3.30 -5.08
N VAL A 47 -4.43 -2.11 -4.59
CA VAL A 47 -3.35 -1.26 -5.10
C VAL A 47 -2.40 -0.95 -3.95
N THR A 48 -1.11 -1.14 -4.17
CA THR A 48 -0.06 -0.67 -3.27
C THR A 48 0.19 0.81 -3.53
N ALA A 49 0.16 1.61 -2.48
CA ALA A 49 0.40 3.05 -2.55
C ALA A 49 1.17 3.54 -1.32
N SER A 50 1.74 4.73 -1.43
CA SER A 50 2.41 5.41 -0.34
C SER A 50 1.68 6.66 0.07
N TYR A 51 1.76 6.97 1.36
CA TYR A 51 1.32 8.25 1.91
C TYR A 51 2.24 8.67 3.07
N ALA A 52 2.09 9.88 3.56
CA ALA A 52 2.75 10.32 4.79
C ALA A 52 1.81 10.13 5.97
N THR A 53 2.30 9.52 7.05
CA THR A 53 1.50 9.28 8.26
C THR A 53 1.96 10.10 9.45
N SER A 54 0.99 10.62 10.21
CA SER A 54 1.17 11.30 11.49
C SER A 54 -0.03 11.00 12.39
N ASN A 55 0.21 10.72 13.67
CA ASN A 55 -0.88 10.42 14.61
C ASN A 55 -1.90 11.57 14.74
N LYS A 56 -1.48 12.82 14.53
CA LYS A 56 -2.37 13.98 14.58
C LYS A 56 -3.41 14.00 13.45
N CYS A 57 -3.14 13.31 12.35
CA CYS A 57 -3.98 13.26 11.16
C CYS A 57 -5.00 12.11 11.19
N PHE A 58 -4.92 11.20 12.17
CA PHE A 58 -5.98 10.25 12.46
C PHE A 58 -7.08 10.89 13.30
N ASN A 59 -8.34 10.43 13.12
CA ASN A 59 -9.39 10.67 14.11
C ASN A 59 -9.10 9.89 15.40
N ASN A 60 -9.79 10.23 16.50
CA ASN A 60 -9.55 9.59 17.80
C ASN A 60 -9.78 8.05 17.82
N ALA A 61 -10.58 7.55 16.89
CA ALA A 61 -10.86 6.11 16.78
C ALA A 61 -9.84 5.37 15.86
N GLY A 62 -8.93 6.07 15.21
CA GLY A 62 -7.98 5.48 14.26
C GLY A 62 -8.64 4.88 13.01
N THR A 63 -9.82 5.38 12.64
CA THR A 63 -10.65 4.82 11.54
C THR A 63 -10.72 5.72 10.31
N THR A 64 -10.31 6.97 10.42
CA THR A 64 -10.22 7.92 9.30
C THR A 64 -8.93 8.71 9.38
N TYR A 65 -8.35 8.99 8.24
CA TYR A 65 -7.10 9.72 8.09
C TYR A 65 -7.20 10.83 7.05
N PHE A 66 -6.72 12.02 7.40
CA PHE A 66 -6.57 13.13 6.48
C PHE A 66 -5.44 14.05 6.93
N MET A 67 -4.44 14.24 6.08
CA MET A 67 -3.40 15.25 6.26
C MET A 67 -3.68 16.43 5.33
N PRO A 68 -4.02 17.62 5.87
CA PRO A 68 -4.29 18.78 5.03
C PRO A 68 -3.03 19.34 4.38
N GLN A 69 -3.18 20.06 3.28
CA GLN A 69 -2.05 20.72 2.58
C GLN A 69 -1.26 21.66 3.49
N SER A 70 -1.93 22.29 4.46
CA SER A 70 -1.33 23.22 5.44
C SER A 70 -0.58 22.51 6.58
N TYR A 71 -0.61 21.18 6.67
CA TYR A 71 0.08 20.46 7.74
C TYR A 71 1.60 20.61 7.61
N ASP A 72 2.24 21.11 8.67
CA ASP A 72 3.68 21.39 8.79
C ASP A 72 4.37 20.61 9.93
N GLY A 73 3.63 19.73 10.62
CA GLY A 73 4.16 18.90 11.69
C GLY A 73 4.93 17.67 11.19
N ASP A 74 5.46 16.89 12.13
CA ASP A 74 6.24 15.69 11.84
C ASP A 74 5.37 14.59 11.21
N TYR A 75 5.95 13.88 10.26
CA TYR A 75 5.36 12.74 9.59
C TYR A 75 6.44 11.76 9.10
N VAL A 76 6.04 10.54 8.84
CA VAL A 76 6.90 9.50 8.24
C VAL A 76 6.22 8.92 7.00
N GLY A 77 7.02 8.50 6.01
CA GLY A 77 6.52 7.75 4.85
C GLY A 77 6.02 6.38 5.27
N HIS A 78 4.91 5.93 4.66
CA HIS A 78 4.32 4.62 4.94
C HIS A 78 3.69 4.04 3.69
N THR A 79 3.88 2.74 3.48
CA THR A 79 3.29 1.99 2.36
C THR A 79 2.07 1.22 2.85
N ILE A 80 1.01 1.28 2.06
CA ILE A 80 -0.31 0.72 2.39
C ILE A 80 -0.89 -0.05 1.21
N SER A 81 -1.91 -0.87 1.49
CA SER A 81 -2.75 -1.48 0.45
C SER A 81 -4.12 -0.82 0.42
N ILE A 82 -4.48 -0.22 -0.71
CA ILE A 82 -5.82 0.29 -0.98
C ILE A 82 -6.65 -0.88 -1.51
N VAL A 83 -7.77 -1.18 -0.85
CA VAL A 83 -8.61 -2.35 -1.13
C VAL A 83 -10.04 -2.00 -1.50
N GLY A 84 -10.37 -0.71 -1.57
CA GLY A 84 -11.70 -0.24 -1.91
C GLY A 84 -11.82 1.28 -1.83
N TRP A 85 -13.03 1.77 -1.98
CA TRP A 85 -13.33 3.21 -1.88
C TRP A 85 -14.80 3.46 -1.54
N ASN A 86 -15.10 4.70 -1.15
CA ASN A 86 -16.46 5.19 -0.99
C ASN A 86 -16.51 6.68 -1.38
N ASP A 87 -17.07 6.98 -2.55
CA ASP A 87 -17.16 8.35 -3.08
C ASP A 87 -18.05 9.26 -2.23
N ASN A 88 -18.96 8.69 -1.45
CA ASN A 88 -19.92 9.43 -0.63
C ASN A 88 -19.54 9.45 0.86
N LEU A 89 -18.36 8.96 1.24
CA LEU A 89 -17.94 8.99 2.64
C LEU A 89 -17.88 10.43 3.14
N ASN A 90 -18.71 10.72 4.15
CA ASN A 90 -18.89 12.07 4.63
C ASN A 90 -17.59 12.67 5.18
N ARG A 91 -17.18 13.83 4.65
CA ARG A 91 -15.97 14.57 5.02
C ARG A 91 -15.86 14.90 6.51
N TYR A 92 -16.96 15.07 7.22
CA TYR A 92 -16.95 15.36 8.66
C TYR A 92 -16.44 14.19 9.53
N ARG A 93 -16.34 12.98 8.98
CA ARG A 93 -15.72 11.85 9.67
C ARG A 93 -14.20 12.00 9.85
N PHE A 94 -13.57 12.90 9.08
CA PHE A 94 -12.13 13.16 9.12
C PHE A 94 -11.73 14.21 10.17
N SER A 95 -12.59 14.54 11.12
CA SER A 95 -12.23 15.40 12.25
C SER A 95 -11.07 14.78 13.04
N ASN A 96 -9.95 15.48 13.10
CA ASN A 96 -8.70 15.01 13.70
C ASN A 96 -7.98 16.14 14.43
N GLY A 97 -6.77 15.87 14.94
CA GLY A 97 -5.97 16.81 15.72
C GLY A 97 -5.45 18.04 14.96
N THR A 98 -5.62 18.10 13.63
CA THR A 98 -5.24 19.27 12.82
C THR A 98 -6.31 20.37 12.84
N GLY A 99 -7.56 20.03 13.17
CA GLY A 99 -8.70 20.95 13.12
C GLY A 99 -9.16 21.30 11.69
N VAL A 100 -8.57 20.69 10.66
CA VAL A 100 -8.91 20.92 9.25
C VAL A 100 -9.65 19.71 8.70
N LEU A 101 -10.68 19.95 7.88
CA LEU A 101 -11.45 18.91 7.20
C LEU A 101 -11.18 18.91 5.70
N PRO A 102 -11.32 17.76 5.01
CA PRO A 102 -11.36 17.74 3.54
C PRO A 102 -12.45 18.66 3.01
N GLN A 103 -12.31 19.16 1.78
CA GLN A 103 -13.32 20.01 1.15
C GLN A 103 -14.52 19.19 0.64
N ASN A 104 -14.26 17.97 0.14
CA ASN A 104 -15.26 17.10 -0.44
C ASN A 104 -15.39 15.78 0.33
N ASN A 105 -16.47 15.06 0.06
CA ASN A 105 -16.66 13.68 0.48
C ASN A 105 -15.76 12.76 -0.35
N GLY A 106 -15.56 11.54 0.14
CA GLY A 106 -14.87 10.47 -0.56
C GLY A 106 -13.56 10.05 0.09
N ALA A 107 -13.31 8.76 0.02
CA ALA A 107 -12.12 8.16 0.60
C ALA A 107 -11.79 6.79 -0.01
N TRP A 108 -10.53 6.44 0.11
CA TRP A 108 -10.00 5.11 -0.11
C TRP A 108 -10.15 4.26 1.14
N LEU A 109 -10.54 3.00 1.00
CA LEU A 109 -10.45 2.01 2.08
C LEU A 109 -9.06 1.38 2.05
N VAL A 110 -8.36 1.54 3.15
CA VAL A 110 -6.98 1.10 3.32
C VAL A 110 -6.90 -0.09 4.26
N ARG A 111 -6.18 -1.13 3.88
CA ARG A 111 -5.67 -2.15 4.79
C ARG A 111 -4.29 -1.73 5.28
N ASN A 112 -4.17 -1.55 6.60
CA ASN A 112 -2.90 -1.21 7.24
C ASN A 112 -2.12 -2.47 7.65
N SER A 113 -0.81 -2.32 7.89
CA SER A 113 0.08 -3.38 8.37
C SER A 113 0.31 -3.36 9.89
N TRP A 114 -0.42 -2.52 10.64
CA TRP A 114 -0.24 -2.36 12.09
C TRP A 114 -1.13 -3.28 12.96
N GLY A 115 -1.60 -4.40 12.38
CA GLY A 115 -2.54 -5.29 13.05
C GLY A 115 -3.98 -4.79 13.00
N ASP A 116 -4.83 -5.33 13.87
CA ASP A 116 -6.29 -5.12 13.90
C ASP A 116 -6.76 -4.31 15.12
N ASN A 117 -5.89 -3.47 15.68
CA ASN A 117 -6.11 -2.77 16.95
C ASN A 117 -7.17 -1.65 16.93
N ASN A 118 -7.69 -1.26 15.76
CA ASN A 118 -8.77 -0.29 15.65
C ASN A 118 -10.14 -0.98 15.50
N THR A 119 -11.22 -0.22 15.64
CA THR A 119 -12.60 -0.75 15.55
C THR A 119 -13.00 -1.22 14.15
N MET A 120 -12.14 -1.05 13.15
CA MET A 120 -12.31 -1.54 11.78
C MET A 120 -11.40 -2.74 11.45
N GLY A 121 -10.82 -3.42 12.45
CA GLY A 121 -10.01 -4.61 12.25
C GLY A 121 -8.75 -4.34 11.41
N GLY A 122 -8.08 -3.22 11.65
CA GLY A 122 -6.87 -2.81 10.93
C GLY A 122 -7.10 -2.10 9.60
N TYR A 123 -8.35 -1.77 9.28
CA TYR A 123 -8.69 -0.91 8.14
C TYR A 123 -8.91 0.53 8.60
N PHE A 124 -8.76 1.48 7.67
CA PHE A 124 -9.15 2.87 7.87
C PHE A 124 -9.52 3.53 6.53
N TRP A 125 -10.23 4.65 6.60
CA TRP A 125 -10.56 5.47 5.46
C TRP A 125 -9.55 6.59 5.29
N LEU A 126 -8.91 6.68 4.13
CA LEU A 126 -7.98 7.72 3.75
C LEU A 126 -8.65 8.70 2.79
N SER A 127 -8.76 9.97 3.17
CA SER A 127 -9.40 10.97 2.31
C SER A 127 -8.75 11.03 0.92
N TYR A 128 -9.56 11.20 -0.14
CA TYR A 128 -9.06 11.49 -1.49
C TYR A 128 -8.20 12.76 -1.56
N GLU A 129 -8.43 13.69 -0.63
CA GLU A 129 -7.74 14.97 -0.57
C GLU A 129 -6.50 14.95 0.35
N ASP A 130 -6.05 13.77 0.77
CA ASP A 130 -4.84 13.67 1.58
C ASP A 130 -3.63 14.26 0.85
N LYS A 131 -2.79 15.00 1.59
CA LYS A 131 -1.66 15.76 1.05
C LYS A 131 -0.66 14.91 0.26
N TYR A 132 -0.46 13.67 0.66
CA TYR A 132 0.63 12.84 0.15
C TYR A 132 0.17 11.48 -0.42
N ILE A 133 -1.15 11.22 -0.48
CA ILE A 133 -1.64 10.01 -1.12
C ILE A 133 -1.23 9.98 -2.60
N PHE A 134 -0.76 8.84 -3.06
CA PHE A 134 -0.21 8.63 -4.39
C PHE A 134 0.99 9.53 -4.76
N GLY A 135 1.56 10.22 -3.77
CA GLY A 135 2.77 10.99 -4.00
C GLY A 135 3.95 10.06 -4.30
N GLU A 136 4.64 10.28 -5.40
CA GLU A 136 5.81 9.49 -5.85
C GLU A 136 7.01 9.60 -4.90
N LYS A 137 6.90 10.43 -3.85
CA LYS A 137 8.01 10.73 -2.95
C LYS A 137 8.56 9.51 -2.21
N TYR A 138 7.72 8.49 -1.97
CA TYR A 138 8.10 7.36 -1.10
C TYR A 138 8.20 6.04 -1.83
N SER A 139 7.28 5.75 -2.75
CA SER A 139 7.33 4.60 -3.64
C SER A 139 6.31 4.77 -4.77
N PRO A 140 6.51 4.14 -5.92
CA PRO A 140 5.53 4.16 -6.98
C PRO A 140 4.23 3.45 -6.54
N ASN A 141 3.12 3.83 -7.15
CA ASN A 141 1.85 3.14 -7.00
C ASN A 141 1.79 1.98 -7.99
N PHE A 142 1.37 0.81 -7.52
CA PHE A 142 1.30 -0.36 -8.40
C PHE A 142 0.23 -1.36 -7.95
N THR A 143 -0.18 -2.21 -8.88
CA THR A 143 -0.96 -3.41 -8.62
C THR A 143 -0.23 -4.65 -9.13
N ILE A 144 -0.56 -5.81 -8.59
CA ILE A 144 -0.03 -7.09 -9.02
C ILE A 144 -1.07 -7.73 -9.94
N ASP A 145 -0.77 -7.79 -11.24
CA ASP A 145 -1.68 -8.33 -12.24
C ASP A 145 -1.64 -9.87 -12.28
N GLU A 146 -0.48 -10.47 -11.99
CA GLU A 146 -0.33 -11.92 -12.00
C GLU A 146 0.57 -12.42 -10.87
N VAL A 147 0.17 -13.56 -10.31
CA VAL A 147 0.94 -14.30 -9.30
C VAL A 147 1.05 -15.74 -9.76
N THR A 148 2.24 -16.32 -9.68
CA THR A 148 2.45 -17.74 -10.00
C THR A 148 3.00 -18.51 -8.81
N GLU A 149 2.77 -19.82 -8.80
CA GLU A 149 3.43 -20.70 -7.85
C GLU A 149 4.89 -20.89 -8.26
N ILE A 150 5.81 -20.72 -7.29
CA ILE A 150 7.24 -20.89 -7.53
C ILE A 150 7.56 -22.37 -7.49
N THR A 151 8.16 -22.88 -8.57
CA THR A 151 8.68 -24.25 -8.67
C THR A 151 10.20 -24.26 -8.50
N ASP A 152 10.79 -25.42 -8.22
CA ASP A 152 12.22 -25.54 -7.91
C ASP A 152 13.15 -25.21 -9.11
N ASP A 153 12.61 -25.17 -10.32
CA ASP A 153 13.32 -24.82 -11.56
C ASP A 153 13.27 -23.31 -11.89
N MET A 154 12.57 -22.51 -11.08
CA MET A 154 12.42 -21.09 -11.27
C MET A 154 13.55 -20.28 -10.61
N THR A 155 14.17 -19.38 -11.36
CA THR A 155 15.20 -18.47 -10.85
C THR A 155 14.56 -17.14 -10.45
N MET A 156 14.77 -16.73 -9.20
CA MET A 156 14.32 -15.44 -8.72
C MET A 156 15.41 -14.39 -8.97
N LEU A 157 15.05 -13.29 -9.64
CA LEU A 157 15.93 -12.14 -9.81
C LEU A 157 15.56 -11.04 -8.81
N GLN A 158 16.59 -10.48 -8.18
CA GLN A 158 16.45 -9.32 -7.32
C GLN A 158 16.59 -8.05 -8.16
N ASP A 159 15.60 -7.15 -8.08
CA ASP A 159 15.72 -5.82 -8.69
C ASP A 159 16.45 -4.88 -7.73
N GLU A 160 17.70 -4.55 -8.04
CA GLU A 160 18.55 -3.70 -7.20
C GLU A 160 18.24 -2.19 -7.32
N ARG A 161 17.35 -1.78 -8.25
CA ARG A 161 17.08 -0.35 -8.55
C ARG A 161 16.40 0.41 -7.42
N TYR A 162 15.73 -0.27 -6.48
CA TYR A 162 14.91 0.36 -5.43
C TYR A 162 15.35 0.04 -4.00
N GLY A 163 16.61 -0.33 -3.78
CA GLY A 163 17.14 -0.63 -2.43
C GLY A 163 16.53 -1.91 -1.84
N ALA A 164 16.42 -1.98 -0.51
CA ALA A 164 15.98 -3.17 0.21
C ALA A 164 14.49 -3.56 0.02
N THR A 165 13.79 -2.99 -0.93
CA THR A 165 12.45 -3.42 -1.30
C THR A 165 12.58 -4.62 -2.23
N TYR A 166 12.35 -5.80 -1.69
CA TYR A 166 12.39 -7.05 -2.45
C TYR A 166 11.18 -7.12 -3.37
N SER A 167 11.33 -6.70 -4.62
CA SER A 167 10.42 -7.08 -5.69
C SER A 167 10.96 -8.37 -6.29
N PHE A 168 10.24 -9.46 -6.10
CA PHE A 168 10.59 -10.73 -6.71
C PHE A 168 9.98 -10.76 -8.12
N ASN A 169 10.79 -10.53 -9.14
CA ASN A 169 10.40 -10.80 -10.51
C ASN A 169 10.76 -12.24 -10.85
N TYR A 170 9.74 -13.03 -11.20
CA TYR A 170 9.95 -14.36 -11.76
C TYR A 170 10.39 -14.22 -13.23
N VAL A 171 11.44 -14.94 -13.60
CA VAL A 171 11.92 -15.02 -14.99
C VAL A 171 12.03 -16.49 -15.35
N ASP A 172 11.27 -16.92 -16.36
CA ASP A 172 11.54 -18.17 -17.05
C ASP A 172 12.92 -18.03 -17.74
N SER A 173 13.77 -19.02 -17.59
CA SER A 173 15.13 -19.05 -18.13
C SER A 173 15.22 -18.83 -19.65
N ASN A 174 14.08 -18.80 -20.35
CA ASN A 174 13.99 -18.66 -21.81
C ASN A 174 13.51 -17.28 -22.29
N ASP A 175 12.98 -16.41 -21.40
CA ASP A 175 12.43 -15.09 -21.79
C ASP A 175 12.82 -14.00 -20.81
N ILE A 176 14.05 -13.45 -20.96
CA ILE A 176 14.47 -12.25 -20.23
C ILE A 176 14.11 -11.03 -21.10
N THR A 177 12.98 -10.38 -20.80
CA THR A 177 12.67 -9.08 -21.37
C THR A 177 12.85 -8.02 -20.29
N PHE A 178 13.95 -7.24 -20.40
CA PHE A 178 14.12 -6.03 -19.60
C PHE A 178 13.27 -4.92 -20.24
N ILE A 179 12.32 -4.40 -19.50
CA ILE A 179 11.63 -3.16 -19.88
C ILE A 179 12.42 -2.01 -19.24
N ASN A 180 13.07 -1.21 -20.10
CA ASN A 180 13.73 0.03 -19.71
C ASN A 180 12.73 1.14 -19.48
#